data_dee59806c0e55d6cdad33f8bdbcee5e3
#
_entry.id   dee59806c0e55d6cdad33f8bdbcee5e3
#
_cell.length_a   1.000
_cell.length_b   1.000
_cell.length_c   1.000
_cell.angle_alpha   90.00
_cell.angle_beta   90.00
_cell.angle_gamma   90.00
#
_symmetry.space_group_name_H-M   'P 1'
#
loop_
_entity.id
_entity.type
_entity.pdbx_description
1 polymer ?
#
loop_
_entity_poly.entity_id
_entity_poly.type
_entity_poly.pdbx_seq_one_letter_code
_entity_poly.pdbx_strand_id
1 'polypeptide(L)'
;MKLYSIIAAGVALIAAVSCCQQAEQTDTENQVIENIMSRRSIRKYKPVAVSRDTLQTILECGINAPNGMNKQSWQVRVVDNPAVMEEIQAMMTTSNPEAKPEMVKGCFRDAPVMIFIANDPSYDCSPIDCGLLSENIMLSAWSLGVGSVCLGSPIRFLMNSPEAMAKLGFSEGYTPIICIGLGYAAESPEAKPRDWSKVKYVL
;
A
#
# COMPACT_ATOMS: atom_id res chain seq x y z
N MET A 1 -89.32 23.53 -14.47
CA MET A 1 -88.70 22.39 -15.07
C MET A 1 -87.28 22.81 -15.56
N LYS A 2 -86.29 22.82 -14.78
CA LYS A 2 -84.88 22.90 -15.20
C LYS A 2 -84.04 22.25 -14.11
N LEU A 3 -83.42 21.16 -14.44
CA LEU A 3 -82.48 20.38 -13.65
C LEU A 3 -81.15 21.14 -13.63
N TYR A 4 -80.67 21.48 -12.50
CA TYR A 4 -79.29 21.99 -12.30
C TYR A 4 -78.46 20.88 -11.64
N SER A 5 -77.61 20.30 -12.42
CA SER A 5 -76.60 19.38 -11.97
C SER A 5 -75.51 20.18 -11.30
N ILE A 6 -75.24 19.92 -10.00
CA ILE A 6 -74.11 20.46 -9.25
C ILE A 6 -72.96 19.47 -9.39
N ILE A 7 -71.96 19.88 -10.13
CA ILE A 7 -70.71 19.14 -10.24
C ILE A 7 -69.91 19.53 -9.04
N ALA A 8 -69.72 18.62 -8.06
CA ALA A 8 -68.80 18.78 -6.96
C ALA A 8 -67.41 18.40 -7.46
N ALA A 9 -66.58 19.40 -7.61
CA ALA A 9 -65.13 19.18 -7.89
C ALA A 9 -64.42 18.77 -6.60
N GLY A 10 -64.16 17.48 -6.51
CA GLY A 10 -63.27 16.97 -5.44
C GLY A 10 -61.81 17.31 -5.73
N VAL A 11 -61.26 18.23 -4.94
CA VAL A 11 -59.83 18.49 -4.93
C VAL A 11 -59.15 17.35 -4.15
N ALA A 12 -58.57 16.41 -4.87
CA ALA A 12 -57.71 15.38 -4.27
C ALA A 12 -56.37 16.03 -3.90
N LEU A 13 -56.19 16.29 -2.63
CA LEU A 13 -54.92 16.73 -2.04
C LEU A 13 -54.00 15.51 -2.02
N ILE A 14 -53.14 15.37 -3.04
CA ILE A 14 -52.05 14.37 -3.02
C ILE A 14 -51.00 14.91 -2.08
N ALA A 15 -51.05 14.48 -0.83
CA ALA A 15 -49.94 14.62 0.09
C ALA A 15 -48.79 13.74 -0.42
N ALA A 16 -47.85 14.35 -1.10
CA ALA A 16 -46.56 13.72 -1.38
C ALA A 16 -45.85 13.50 -0.04
N VAL A 17 -46.04 12.34 0.56
CA VAL A 17 -45.18 11.86 1.62
C VAL A 17 -43.82 11.61 0.99
N SER A 18 -42.94 12.62 1.07
CA SER A 18 -41.52 12.46 0.82
C SER A 18 -41.01 11.52 1.90
N CYS A 19 -41.07 10.22 1.61
CA CYS A 19 -40.39 9.20 2.39
C CYS A 19 -38.89 9.44 2.17
N CYS A 20 -38.30 10.29 3.00
CA CYS A 20 -36.88 10.20 3.26
C CYS A 20 -36.65 8.77 3.81
N GLN A 21 -36.43 7.84 2.92
CA GLN A 21 -35.78 6.60 3.28
C GLN A 21 -34.39 7.01 3.78
N GLN A 22 -34.26 7.28 5.08
CA GLN A 22 -33.04 7.01 5.77
C GLN A 22 -32.76 5.54 5.46
N ALA A 23 -31.83 5.30 4.51
CA ALA A 23 -31.24 4.00 4.38
C ALA A 23 -30.79 3.65 5.80
N GLU A 24 -31.44 2.65 6.39
CA GLU A 24 -30.88 1.96 7.54
C GLU A 24 -29.46 1.64 7.11
N GLN A 25 -28.48 2.35 7.68
CA GLN A 25 -27.11 1.92 7.68
C GLN A 25 -27.13 0.57 8.39
N THR A 26 -27.40 -0.48 7.61
CA THR A 26 -26.93 -1.79 7.98
C THR A 26 -25.45 -1.58 8.29
N ASP A 27 -25.01 -2.04 9.44
CA ASP A 27 -23.66 -1.97 9.95
C ASP A 27 -22.74 -2.84 9.04
N THR A 28 -22.69 -2.47 7.76
CA THR A 28 -21.72 -2.99 6.80
C THR A 28 -20.43 -2.31 7.20
N GLU A 29 -19.60 -3.05 7.91
CA GLU A 29 -18.23 -2.64 8.23
C GLU A 29 -17.64 -1.97 6.99
N ASN A 30 -17.16 -0.73 7.16
CA ASN A 30 -16.57 0.01 6.05
C ASN A 30 -15.30 -0.72 5.64
N GLN A 31 -15.32 -1.34 4.47
CA GLN A 31 -14.24 -2.19 3.95
C GLN A 31 -12.88 -1.49 3.96
N VAL A 32 -12.85 -0.17 3.76
CA VAL A 32 -11.61 0.61 3.80
C VAL A 32 -11.07 0.67 5.23
N ILE A 33 -11.94 0.95 6.21
CA ILE A 33 -11.56 1.00 7.64
C ILE A 33 -11.09 -0.39 8.08
N GLU A 34 -11.84 -1.43 7.76
CA GLU A 34 -11.48 -2.81 8.08
C GLU A 34 -10.12 -3.19 7.49
N ASN A 35 -9.88 -2.89 6.23
CA ASN A 35 -8.62 -3.16 5.56
C ASN A 35 -7.44 -2.46 6.25
N ILE A 36 -7.59 -1.19 6.63
CA ILE A 36 -6.58 -0.43 7.37
C ILE A 36 -6.34 -1.04 8.75
N MET A 37 -7.40 -1.34 9.49
CA MET A 37 -7.31 -1.82 10.87
C MET A 37 -6.83 -3.27 10.96
N SER A 38 -7.14 -4.11 9.96
CA SER A 38 -6.75 -5.52 9.93
C SER A 38 -5.35 -5.77 9.37
N ARG A 39 -4.80 -4.85 8.54
CA ARG A 39 -3.48 -5.04 7.93
C ARG A 39 -2.39 -5.29 9.00
N ARG A 40 -1.53 -6.26 8.71
CA ARG A 40 -0.38 -6.62 9.55
C ARG A 40 0.91 -6.64 8.74
N SER A 41 2.03 -6.40 9.41
CA SER A 41 3.36 -6.60 8.84
C SER A 41 3.72 -8.08 8.84
N ILE A 42 3.69 -8.71 7.67
CA ILE A 42 3.97 -10.13 7.47
C ILE A 42 5.46 -10.30 7.15
N ARG A 43 6.14 -11.20 7.88
CA ARG A 43 7.59 -11.47 7.76
C ARG A 43 7.91 -12.93 7.53
N LYS A 44 6.87 -13.78 7.41
CA LYS A 44 6.98 -15.18 7.00
C LYS A 44 5.99 -15.41 5.87
N TYR A 45 6.46 -16.00 4.80
CA TYR A 45 5.69 -16.15 3.58
C TYR A 45 5.58 -17.62 3.18
N LYS A 46 4.49 -17.96 2.50
CA LYS A 46 4.36 -19.25 1.81
C LYS A 46 5.24 -19.25 0.56
N PRO A 47 5.78 -20.39 0.14
CA PRO A 47 6.58 -20.50 -1.08
C PRO A 47 5.68 -20.51 -2.32
N VAL A 48 4.89 -19.48 -2.49
CA VAL A 48 3.91 -19.31 -3.58
C VAL A 48 4.16 -17.97 -4.23
N ALA A 49 4.34 -18.00 -5.56
CA ALA A 49 4.54 -16.77 -6.34
C ALA A 49 3.27 -15.90 -6.33
N VAL A 50 3.46 -14.59 -6.24
CA VAL A 50 2.38 -13.62 -6.48
C VAL A 50 2.26 -13.42 -7.98
N SER A 51 1.05 -13.52 -8.53
CA SER A 51 0.84 -13.37 -9.98
C SER A 51 1.19 -11.96 -10.46
N ARG A 52 1.61 -11.85 -11.71
CA ARG A 52 1.92 -10.54 -12.33
C ARG A 52 0.71 -9.63 -12.38
N ASP A 53 -0.48 -10.16 -12.64
CA ASP A 53 -1.72 -9.39 -12.65
C ASP A 53 -2.04 -8.80 -11.26
N THR A 54 -1.85 -9.62 -10.21
CA THR A 54 -1.99 -9.16 -8.82
C THR A 54 -0.97 -8.06 -8.49
N LEU A 55 0.30 -8.25 -8.88
CA LEU A 55 1.35 -7.25 -8.67
C LEU A 55 1.06 -5.97 -9.44
N GLN A 56 0.57 -6.06 -10.67
CA GLN A 56 0.21 -4.89 -11.45
C GLN A 56 -0.91 -4.09 -10.78
N THR A 57 -1.99 -4.75 -10.33
CA THR A 57 -3.08 -4.09 -9.59
C THR A 57 -2.56 -3.39 -8.33
N ILE A 58 -1.68 -4.05 -7.56
CA ILE A 58 -1.06 -3.47 -6.36
C ILE A 58 -0.25 -2.22 -6.71
N LEU A 59 0.54 -2.27 -7.78
CA LEU A 59 1.38 -1.15 -8.22
C LEU A 59 0.54 0.01 -8.77
N GLU A 60 -0.53 -0.28 -9.52
CA GLU A 60 -1.48 0.73 -9.99
C GLU A 60 -2.14 1.47 -8.82
N CYS A 61 -2.55 0.75 -7.77
CA CYS A 61 -3.02 1.39 -6.54
C CYS A 61 -1.92 2.24 -5.88
N GLY A 62 -0.70 1.74 -5.86
CA GLY A 62 0.46 2.45 -5.33
C GLY A 62 0.68 3.80 -6.00
N ILE A 63 0.80 3.82 -7.32
CA ILE A 63 1.08 5.06 -8.10
C ILE A 63 -0.09 6.05 -8.09
N ASN A 64 -1.30 5.63 -7.69
CA ASN A 64 -2.45 6.49 -7.46
C ASN A 64 -2.40 7.22 -6.10
N ALA A 65 -1.36 7.03 -5.29
CA ALA A 65 -1.18 7.80 -4.07
C ALA A 65 -1.06 9.30 -4.37
N PRO A 66 -1.59 10.18 -3.50
CA PRO A 66 -1.36 11.59 -3.65
C PRO A 66 0.13 11.91 -3.55
N ASN A 67 0.58 12.89 -4.32
CA ASN A 67 1.96 13.34 -4.32
C ASN A 67 2.07 14.84 -4.60
N GLY A 68 3.13 15.47 -4.13
CA GLY A 68 3.30 16.89 -4.20
C GLY A 68 3.31 17.40 -5.65
N MET A 69 2.37 18.29 -5.99
CA MET A 69 2.21 18.91 -7.32
C MET A 69 2.15 17.89 -8.47
N ASN A 70 1.75 16.67 -8.20
CA ASN A 70 1.76 15.56 -9.17
C ASN A 70 3.15 15.34 -9.83
N LYS A 71 4.23 15.61 -9.08
CA LYS A 71 5.60 15.44 -9.60
C LYS A 71 6.00 13.98 -9.77
N GLN A 72 5.32 13.07 -9.05
CA GLN A 72 5.63 11.62 -9.10
C GLN A 72 7.15 11.39 -8.93
N SER A 73 7.73 12.03 -7.92
CA SER A 73 9.16 12.13 -7.63
C SER A 73 9.73 10.85 -7.01
N TRP A 74 9.23 9.71 -7.44
CA TRP A 74 9.64 8.38 -6.99
C TRP A 74 9.94 7.46 -8.18
N GLN A 75 10.76 6.47 -7.95
CA GLN A 75 10.95 5.35 -8.87
C GLN A 75 10.73 4.04 -8.12
N VAL A 76 10.09 3.09 -8.79
CA VAL A 76 9.77 1.76 -8.23
C VAL A 76 10.48 0.69 -9.04
N ARG A 77 11.11 -0.26 -8.37
CA ARG A 77 11.72 -1.46 -8.98
C ARG A 77 11.16 -2.69 -8.29
N VAL A 78 10.63 -3.61 -9.07
CA VAL A 78 10.02 -4.84 -8.59
C VAL A 78 10.92 -6.00 -8.94
N VAL A 79 11.27 -6.79 -7.95
CA VAL A 79 12.05 -8.03 -8.10
C VAL A 79 11.17 -9.19 -7.63
N ASP A 80 10.68 -9.98 -8.56
CA ASP A 80 9.83 -11.15 -8.34
C ASP A 80 10.43 -12.44 -8.95
N ASN A 81 11.65 -12.33 -9.47
CA ASN A 81 12.41 -13.45 -9.96
C ASN A 81 13.41 -13.92 -8.89
N PRO A 82 13.32 -15.17 -8.40
CA PRO A 82 14.18 -15.67 -7.34
C PRO A 82 15.68 -15.59 -7.69
N ALA A 83 16.06 -15.88 -8.92
CA ALA A 83 17.47 -15.82 -9.34
C ALA A 83 18.01 -14.38 -9.29
N VAL A 84 17.22 -13.40 -9.74
CA VAL A 84 17.58 -11.97 -9.65
C VAL A 84 17.68 -11.52 -8.19
N MET A 85 16.78 -12.04 -7.33
CA MET A 85 16.81 -11.76 -5.90
C MET A 85 18.09 -12.27 -5.25
N GLU A 86 18.49 -13.51 -5.57
CA GLU A 86 19.73 -14.13 -5.10
C GLU A 86 20.97 -13.37 -5.59
N GLU A 87 20.99 -12.94 -6.85
CA GLU A 87 22.08 -12.12 -7.40
C GLU A 87 22.23 -10.80 -6.62
N ILE A 88 21.13 -10.08 -6.39
CA ILE A 88 21.13 -8.82 -5.62
C ILE A 88 21.64 -9.06 -4.20
N GLN A 89 21.16 -10.11 -3.53
CA GLN A 89 21.61 -10.48 -2.19
C GLN A 89 23.09 -10.82 -2.14
N ALA A 90 23.60 -11.52 -3.17
CA ALA A 90 25.02 -11.86 -3.27
C ALA A 90 25.89 -10.61 -3.47
N MET A 91 25.51 -9.71 -4.38
CA MET A 91 26.18 -8.42 -4.60
C MET A 91 26.22 -7.59 -3.32
N MET A 92 25.07 -7.47 -2.61
CA MET A 92 24.97 -6.76 -1.36
C MET A 92 25.85 -7.41 -0.26
N THR A 93 25.90 -8.73 -0.20
CA THR A 93 26.76 -9.46 0.76
C THR A 93 28.24 -9.18 0.49
N THR A 94 28.67 -9.23 -0.75
CA THR A 94 30.06 -8.95 -1.17
C THR A 94 30.47 -7.50 -0.80
N SER A 95 29.55 -6.55 -1.02
CA SER A 95 29.80 -5.13 -0.78
C SER A 95 29.73 -4.72 0.71
N ASN A 96 29.30 -5.63 1.59
CA ASN A 96 29.19 -5.38 3.03
C ASN A 96 29.94 -6.43 3.85
N PRO A 97 31.29 -6.52 3.72
CA PRO A 97 32.09 -7.60 4.33
C PRO A 97 32.07 -7.59 5.86
N GLU A 98 31.74 -6.45 6.48
CA GLU A 98 31.59 -6.32 7.94
C GLU A 98 30.28 -6.96 8.46
N ALA A 99 29.32 -7.19 7.59
CA ALA A 99 28.04 -7.82 7.93
C ALA A 99 28.11 -9.33 7.71
N LYS A 100 27.52 -10.10 8.63
CA LYS A 100 27.36 -11.54 8.40
C LYS A 100 26.41 -11.77 7.21
N PRO A 101 26.73 -12.70 6.29
CA PRO A 101 25.88 -12.99 5.13
C PRO A 101 24.41 -13.25 5.47
N GLU A 102 24.16 -13.92 6.61
CA GLU A 102 22.81 -14.23 7.09
C GLU A 102 22.03 -12.96 7.48
N MET A 103 22.71 -11.89 7.92
CA MET A 103 22.08 -10.61 8.21
C MET A 103 21.63 -9.91 6.93
N VAL A 104 22.47 -9.92 5.90
CA VAL A 104 22.13 -9.31 4.60
C VAL A 104 20.96 -10.05 3.97
N LYS A 105 21.02 -11.38 3.88
CA LYS A 105 19.93 -12.21 3.34
C LYS A 105 18.68 -12.12 4.21
N GLY A 106 18.81 -12.24 5.51
CA GLY A 106 17.68 -12.23 6.46
C GLY A 106 16.90 -10.92 6.50
N CYS A 107 17.48 -9.81 6.03
CA CYS A 107 16.75 -8.54 5.97
C CYS A 107 15.64 -8.54 4.89
N PHE A 108 15.68 -9.44 3.90
CA PHE A 108 14.65 -9.64 2.87
C PHE A 108 13.46 -10.48 3.36
N ARG A 109 13.59 -11.16 4.51
CA ARG A 109 12.52 -11.99 5.11
C ARG A 109 12.04 -13.14 4.23
N ASP A 110 12.87 -13.61 3.30
CA ASP A 110 12.51 -14.62 2.31
C ASP A 110 11.22 -14.26 1.54
N ALA A 111 10.97 -12.96 1.36
CA ALA A 111 9.83 -12.47 0.62
C ALA A 111 9.96 -12.84 -0.87
N PRO A 112 8.95 -13.49 -1.48
CA PRO A 112 9.00 -13.88 -2.89
C PRO A 112 9.02 -12.68 -3.84
N VAL A 113 8.61 -11.51 -3.37
CA VAL A 113 8.66 -10.26 -4.12
C VAL A 113 9.25 -9.16 -3.24
N MET A 114 10.17 -8.40 -3.82
CA MET A 114 10.68 -7.17 -3.21
C MET A 114 10.41 -5.97 -4.12
N ILE A 115 9.83 -4.94 -3.55
CA ILE A 115 9.62 -3.65 -4.21
C ILE A 115 10.59 -2.65 -3.58
N PHE A 116 11.51 -2.11 -4.37
CA PHE A 116 12.42 -1.06 -3.96
C PHE A 116 11.91 0.28 -4.46
N ILE A 117 11.87 1.28 -3.59
CA ILE A 117 11.37 2.61 -3.88
C ILE A 117 12.48 3.61 -3.61
N ALA A 118 12.77 4.42 -4.63
CA ALA A 118 13.76 5.50 -4.56
C ALA A 118 13.05 6.86 -4.68
N ASN A 119 13.54 7.83 -3.95
CA ASN A 119 13.08 9.21 -4.00
C ASN A 119 14.01 10.08 -4.84
N ASP A 120 13.50 11.21 -5.28
CA ASP A 120 14.28 12.33 -5.82
C ASP A 120 14.70 13.26 -4.67
N PRO A 121 15.96 13.24 -4.21
CA PRO A 121 16.40 14.08 -3.10
C PRO A 121 16.43 15.57 -3.41
N SER A 122 16.27 15.97 -4.67
CA SER A 122 16.15 17.38 -5.06
C SER A 122 14.76 17.98 -4.76
N TYR A 123 13.80 17.14 -4.35
CA TYR A 123 12.45 17.55 -4.03
C TYR A 123 12.06 17.16 -2.60
N ASP A 124 11.87 18.14 -1.75
CA ASP A 124 11.66 17.97 -0.29
C ASP A 124 10.46 17.08 0.06
N CYS A 125 9.40 17.08 -0.76
CA CYS A 125 8.23 16.23 -0.53
C CYS A 125 8.42 14.79 -1.00
N SER A 126 9.46 14.48 -1.77
CA SER A 126 9.66 13.17 -2.36
C SER A 126 9.70 12.01 -1.35
N PRO A 127 10.34 12.13 -0.17
CA PRO A 127 10.27 11.09 0.85
C PRO A 127 8.85 10.85 1.39
N ILE A 128 8.04 11.91 1.50
CA ILE A 128 6.63 11.82 1.92
C ILE A 128 5.82 11.11 0.84
N ASP A 129 5.99 11.51 -0.42
CA ASP A 129 5.34 10.90 -1.59
C ASP A 129 5.65 9.40 -1.67
N CYS A 130 6.90 9.00 -1.42
CA CYS A 130 7.31 7.59 -1.34
C CYS A 130 6.62 6.84 -0.19
N GLY A 131 6.40 7.49 0.95
CA GLY A 131 5.66 6.92 2.08
C GLY A 131 4.19 6.68 1.74
N LEU A 132 3.53 7.64 1.10
CA LEU A 132 2.14 7.55 0.66
C LEU A 132 1.96 6.44 -0.38
N LEU A 133 2.85 6.38 -1.38
CA LEU A 133 2.90 5.30 -2.37
C LEU A 133 3.07 3.94 -1.69
N SER A 134 3.98 3.84 -0.72
CA SER A 134 4.24 2.59 0.01
C SER A 134 3.01 2.10 0.77
N GLU A 135 2.26 2.99 1.42
CA GLU A 135 1.06 2.59 2.17
C GLU A 135 -0.05 2.14 1.23
N ASN A 136 -0.26 2.82 0.09
CA ASN A 136 -1.22 2.37 -0.92
C ASN A 136 -0.86 0.96 -1.45
N ILE A 137 0.43 0.67 -1.71
CA ILE A 137 0.91 -0.66 -2.09
C ILE A 137 0.55 -1.68 -1.00
N MET A 138 0.82 -1.39 0.26
CA MET A 138 0.59 -2.33 1.36
C MET A 138 -0.89 -2.56 1.65
N LEU A 139 -1.73 -1.54 1.53
CA LEU A 139 -3.19 -1.65 1.73
C LEU A 139 -3.84 -2.42 0.57
N SER A 140 -3.47 -2.13 -0.67
CA SER A 140 -3.98 -2.87 -1.83
C SER A 140 -3.52 -4.33 -1.83
N ALA A 141 -2.27 -4.60 -1.46
CA ALA A 141 -1.80 -5.97 -1.27
C ALA A 141 -2.66 -6.72 -0.24
N TRP A 142 -2.92 -6.10 0.92
CA TRP A 142 -3.71 -6.70 1.99
C TRP A 142 -5.15 -7.01 1.55
N SER A 143 -5.80 -6.08 0.82
CA SER A 143 -7.15 -6.30 0.28
C SER A 143 -7.22 -7.45 -0.73
N LEU A 144 -6.11 -7.78 -1.38
CA LEU A 144 -5.97 -8.89 -2.32
C LEU A 144 -5.44 -10.18 -1.67
N GLY A 145 -5.37 -10.23 -0.32
CA GLY A 145 -4.88 -11.38 0.42
C GLY A 145 -3.36 -11.57 0.37
N VAL A 146 -2.61 -10.57 -0.10
CA VAL A 146 -1.14 -10.58 -0.14
C VAL A 146 -0.59 -9.86 1.09
N GLY A 147 0.18 -10.58 1.89
CA GLY A 147 0.88 -10.00 3.04
C GLY A 147 2.04 -9.11 2.62
N SER A 148 2.34 -8.09 3.42
CA SER A 148 3.42 -7.16 3.15
C SER A 148 4.16 -6.72 4.41
N VAL A 149 5.39 -6.25 4.23
CA VAL A 149 6.14 -5.55 5.28
C VAL A 149 7.01 -4.46 4.67
N CYS A 150 6.96 -3.28 5.28
CA CYS A 150 7.88 -2.19 4.98
C CYS A 150 9.23 -2.46 5.66
N LEU A 151 10.32 -2.38 4.90
CA LEU A 151 11.67 -2.74 5.32
C LEU A 151 12.66 -1.60 4.99
N GLY A 152 13.35 -1.10 6.01
CA GLY A 152 14.46 -0.17 5.85
C GLY A 152 15.84 -0.86 5.83
N SER A 153 15.95 -2.04 6.46
CA SER A 153 17.25 -2.73 6.59
C SER A 153 17.91 -3.12 5.28
N PRO A 154 17.19 -3.59 4.23
CA PRO A 154 17.83 -3.88 2.94
C PRO A 154 18.45 -2.63 2.30
N ILE A 155 17.83 -1.46 2.46
CA ILE A 155 18.34 -0.20 1.90
C ILE A 155 19.71 0.14 2.43
N ARG A 156 19.95 -0.10 3.73
CA ARG A 156 21.25 0.14 4.37
C ARG A 156 22.39 -0.64 3.69
N PHE A 157 22.16 -1.90 3.33
CA PHE A 157 23.14 -2.74 2.65
C PHE A 157 23.22 -2.41 1.15
N LEU A 158 22.08 -2.08 0.53
CA LEU A 158 22.00 -1.69 -0.88
C LEU A 158 22.83 -0.45 -1.17
N MET A 159 22.76 0.57 -0.31
CA MET A 159 23.51 1.83 -0.49
C MET A 159 25.03 1.64 -0.52
N ASN A 160 25.55 0.55 0.04
CA ASN A 160 26.97 0.21 -0.01
C ASN A 160 27.30 -0.71 -1.22
N SER A 161 26.33 -1.02 -2.09
CA SER A 161 26.51 -1.98 -3.18
C SER A 161 26.24 -1.34 -4.54
N PRO A 162 27.26 -0.74 -5.17
CA PRO A 162 27.10 -0.12 -6.50
C PRO A 162 26.60 -1.10 -7.57
N GLU A 163 27.02 -2.38 -7.50
CA GLU A 163 26.59 -3.41 -8.44
C GLU A 163 25.10 -3.74 -8.29
N ALA A 164 24.62 -3.89 -7.05
CA ALA A 164 23.20 -4.11 -6.78
C ALA A 164 22.35 -2.87 -7.15
N MET A 165 22.86 -1.68 -6.92
CA MET A 165 22.24 -0.41 -7.36
C MET A 165 22.14 -0.37 -8.89
N ALA A 166 23.21 -0.69 -9.60
CA ALA A 166 23.23 -0.76 -11.07
C ALA A 166 22.24 -1.82 -11.59
N LYS A 167 22.16 -2.99 -10.92
CA LYS A 167 21.21 -4.07 -11.27
C LYS A 167 19.76 -3.62 -11.13
N LEU A 168 19.45 -2.82 -10.12
CA LEU A 168 18.10 -2.23 -9.93
C LEU A 168 17.81 -1.13 -10.95
N GLY A 169 18.83 -0.45 -11.49
CA GLY A 169 18.70 0.50 -12.60
C GLY A 169 17.83 1.72 -12.27
N PHE A 170 17.99 2.32 -11.08
CA PHE A 170 17.43 3.63 -10.81
C PHE A 170 18.13 4.70 -11.65
N SER A 171 17.40 5.72 -12.04
CA SER A 171 17.98 6.88 -12.75
C SER A 171 18.98 7.61 -11.85
N GLU A 172 19.96 8.26 -12.48
CA GLU A 172 20.90 9.13 -11.78
C GLU A 172 20.16 10.16 -10.91
N GLY A 173 20.68 10.40 -9.72
CA GLY A 173 20.09 11.31 -8.74
C GLY A 173 19.03 10.67 -7.83
N TYR A 174 18.43 9.53 -8.19
CA TYR A 174 17.47 8.86 -7.32
C TYR A 174 18.15 8.03 -6.23
N THR A 175 17.62 8.10 -5.02
CA THR A 175 18.16 7.40 -3.85
C THR A 175 17.12 6.44 -3.26
N PRO A 176 17.41 5.13 -3.18
CA PRO A 176 16.53 4.18 -2.51
C PRO A 176 16.35 4.53 -1.02
N ILE A 177 15.11 4.58 -0.55
CA ILE A 177 14.81 4.94 0.85
C ILE A 177 13.97 3.91 1.59
N ILE A 178 13.24 3.07 0.87
CA ILE A 178 12.36 2.07 1.46
C ILE A 178 12.23 0.88 0.52
N CYS A 179 11.98 -0.29 1.08
CA CYS A 179 11.52 -1.43 0.29
C CYS A 179 10.37 -2.15 0.98
N ILE A 180 9.60 -2.89 0.20
CA ILE A 180 8.44 -3.64 0.66
C ILE A 180 8.63 -5.10 0.24
N GLY A 181 8.61 -6.00 1.22
CA GLY A 181 8.49 -7.43 0.98
C GLY A 181 7.03 -7.81 0.84
N LEU A 182 6.70 -8.60 -0.19
CA LEU A 182 5.36 -9.07 -0.50
C LEU A 182 5.32 -10.59 -0.68
N GLY A 183 4.21 -11.20 -0.29
CA GLY A 183 3.94 -12.63 -0.48
C GLY A 183 2.72 -13.10 0.30
N TYR A 184 2.26 -14.30 0.04
CA TYR A 184 1.16 -14.89 0.80
C TYR A 184 1.62 -15.23 2.23
N ALA A 185 0.85 -14.77 3.23
CA ALA A 185 1.22 -14.89 4.64
C ALA A 185 1.32 -16.36 5.10
N ALA A 186 2.41 -16.70 5.80
CA ALA A 186 2.59 -17.93 6.55
C ALA A 186 2.55 -17.68 8.08
N GLU A 187 2.10 -16.53 8.51
CA GLU A 187 1.90 -16.15 9.90
C GLU A 187 0.68 -15.23 10.04
N SER A 188 0.16 -15.12 11.26
CA SER A 188 -0.94 -14.22 11.61
C SER A 188 -0.57 -13.44 12.87
N PRO A 189 0.23 -12.38 12.75
CA PRO A 189 0.67 -11.61 13.90
C PRO A 189 -0.47 -10.79 14.50
N GLU A 190 -0.48 -10.71 15.84
CA GLU A 190 -1.44 -9.88 16.57
C GLU A 190 -1.22 -8.38 16.32
N ALA A 191 -2.31 -7.62 16.48
CA ALA A 191 -2.24 -6.16 16.45
C ALA A 191 -1.50 -5.64 17.68
N LYS A 192 -0.51 -4.77 17.47
CA LYS A 192 0.13 -4.06 18.56
C LYS A 192 -0.68 -2.81 18.93
N PRO A 193 -0.78 -2.46 20.22
CA PRO A 193 -1.47 -1.25 20.65
C PRO A 193 -0.86 0.00 20.01
N ARG A 194 -1.70 1.02 19.84
CA ARG A 194 -1.29 2.35 19.38
C ARG A 194 -1.40 3.36 20.53
N ASP A 195 -0.43 4.24 20.59
CA ASP A 195 -0.34 5.27 21.64
C ASP A 195 -1.17 6.50 21.26
N TRP A 196 -2.39 6.54 21.76
CA TRP A 196 -3.32 7.67 21.57
C TRP A 196 -2.87 8.96 22.24
N SER A 197 -1.92 8.92 23.18
CA SER A 197 -1.37 10.12 23.82
C SER A 197 -0.64 11.04 22.83
N LYS A 198 -0.28 10.51 21.66
CA LYS A 198 0.35 11.25 20.56
C LYS A 198 -0.64 12.07 19.73
N VAL A 199 -1.95 11.90 19.94
CA VAL A 199 -3.01 12.63 19.21
C VAL A 199 -3.66 13.63 20.15
N LYS A 200 -3.70 14.89 19.74
CA LYS A 200 -4.34 15.97 20.52
C LYS A 200 -5.19 16.84 19.61
N TYR A 201 -6.37 17.20 20.11
CA TYR A 201 -7.18 18.25 19.50
C TYR A 201 -6.66 19.61 20.00
N VAL A 202 -6.38 20.51 19.09
CA VAL A 202 -6.06 21.91 19.40
C VAL A 202 -7.35 22.70 19.24
N LEU A 203 -7.87 23.21 20.38
CA LEU A 203 -9.15 23.90 20.48
C LEU A 203 -8.92 25.41 20.70
#